data_a7c61c0abb9526842ae7661472674f08
#
_entry.id   a7c61c0abb9526842ae7661472674f08
#
_cell.length_a   1.000
_cell.length_b   1.000
_cell.length_c   1.000
_cell.angle_alpha   90.00
_cell.angle_beta   90.00
_cell.angle_gamma   90.00
#
_symmetry.space_group_name_H-M   'P 1'
#
loop_
_entity.id
_entity.type
_entity.pdbx_description
1 polymer ?
#
loop_
_entity_poly.entity_id
_entity_poly.type
_entity_poly.pdbx_seq_one_letter_code
_entity_poly.pdbx_strand_id
1 'polypeptide(L)'
;MNGKGIPTTGIIPSVIPILIKKYKTKRNESSVEVYSVNCSDLPSGSYLLKFILSDSVDLNNNAVSMKKFYIYNPQVKPTKVTADVTTMITDEYGSMTEEEIDREFETVKYIALAKEKDEYSGLKTLEAKKTFMINFWRNRDLDEDPTQNIYKDRYKKNLRYVNQNYRTGQKEGWKTDRGRVYLMYGQPDEIERHPNEMDSKPYEIWYYHNLEGGSQFVFVDRSSMGDYILVHSTYRNEISDTNWERLLK
;
A
#
# COMPACT_ATOMS: atom_id res chain seq x y z
N MET A 1 -22.13 22.11 -14.22
CA MET A 1 -20.79 21.56 -13.98
C MET A 1 -19.90 22.66 -13.42
N ASN A 2 -19.45 22.47 -12.20
CA ASN A 2 -18.57 23.43 -11.54
C ASN A 2 -17.14 22.86 -11.62
N GLY A 3 -16.31 23.47 -12.45
CA GLY A 3 -14.89 23.09 -12.56
C GLY A 3 -14.12 23.56 -11.34
N LYS A 4 -13.50 22.66 -10.63
CA LYS A 4 -12.49 22.95 -9.61
C LYS A 4 -11.13 22.52 -10.14
N GLY A 5 -10.25 23.45 -10.44
CA GLY A 5 -8.85 23.18 -10.70
C GLY A 5 -8.09 23.24 -9.37
N ILE A 6 -7.41 22.19 -9.00
CA ILE A 6 -6.50 22.15 -7.87
C ILE A 6 -5.11 21.88 -8.43
N PRO A 7 -4.25 22.87 -8.57
CA PRO A 7 -2.85 22.58 -8.78
C PRO A 7 -2.26 22.06 -7.47
N THR A 8 -1.80 20.84 -7.47
CA THR A 8 -1.05 20.28 -6.36
C THR A 8 0.42 20.31 -6.73
N THR A 9 1.18 21.13 -6.05
CA THR A 9 2.64 21.16 -6.18
C THR A 9 3.21 20.10 -5.24
N GLY A 10 3.75 19.04 -5.82
CA GLY A 10 4.51 18.07 -5.04
C GLY A 10 5.99 18.29 -5.29
N ILE A 11 6.67 18.97 -4.40
CA ILE A 11 8.06 18.67 -4.13
C ILE A 11 7.99 17.69 -2.99
N ILE A 12 8.48 16.49 -3.18
CA ILE A 12 8.78 15.66 -2.05
C ILE A 12 9.93 16.32 -1.30
N PRO A 13 9.74 16.83 -0.08
CA PRO A 13 8.64 16.64 0.86
C PRO A 13 7.93 17.93 1.29
N SER A 14 7.15 18.57 0.51
CA SER A 14 6.18 19.55 1.02
C SER A 14 5.14 19.84 -0.04
N VAL A 15 3.94 19.33 0.18
CA VAL A 15 2.79 19.65 -0.65
C VAL A 15 2.16 20.91 -0.07
N ILE A 16 2.38 22.07 -0.69
CA ILE A 16 1.52 23.22 -0.45
C ILE A 16 0.49 23.21 -1.58
N PRO A 17 -0.75 22.77 -1.33
CA PRO A 17 -1.77 22.81 -2.35
C PRO A 17 -2.14 24.25 -2.65
N ILE A 18 -1.87 24.73 -3.86
CA ILE A 18 -2.41 25.99 -4.35
C ILE A 18 -3.79 25.66 -4.92
N LEU A 19 -4.85 25.98 -4.16
CA LEU A 19 -6.20 25.68 -4.53
C LEU A 19 -6.80 26.83 -5.35
N ILE A 20 -7.08 26.58 -6.64
CA ILE A 20 -7.82 27.49 -7.49
C ILE A 20 -9.21 26.89 -7.74
N LYS A 21 -10.25 27.53 -7.17
CA LYS A 21 -11.65 27.13 -7.40
C LYS A 21 -12.27 28.08 -8.41
N LYS A 22 -12.84 27.52 -9.49
CA LYS A 22 -13.69 28.26 -10.42
C LYS A 22 -15.00 27.52 -10.61
N TYR A 23 -16.08 28.27 -10.63
CA TYR A 23 -17.43 27.77 -10.81
C TYR A 23 -17.98 28.27 -12.13
N LYS A 24 -18.59 27.35 -12.89
CA LYS A 24 -19.27 27.69 -14.15
C LYS A 24 -20.71 27.20 -14.09
N THR A 25 -21.63 28.08 -14.44
CA THR A 25 -23.06 27.82 -14.33
C THR A 25 -23.72 27.54 -15.70
N LYS A 26 -23.00 27.65 -16.82
CA LYS A 26 -23.56 27.35 -18.15
C LYS A 26 -23.36 25.90 -18.54
N ARG A 27 -24.44 25.22 -18.92
CA ARG A 27 -24.43 23.89 -19.53
C ARG A 27 -24.13 24.04 -21.02
N ASN A 28 -22.95 23.62 -21.45
CA ASN A 28 -22.62 23.43 -22.86
C ASN A 28 -22.26 21.94 -23.03
N GLU A 29 -22.53 21.37 -24.20
CA GLU A 29 -22.17 19.98 -24.53
C GLU A 29 -20.65 19.77 -24.51
N SER A 30 -19.88 20.79 -24.88
CA SER A 30 -18.43 20.83 -24.73
C SER A 30 -17.94 22.25 -24.46
N SER A 31 -16.88 22.42 -23.69
CA SER A 31 -16.24 23.71 -23.50
C SER A 31 -14.72 23.55 -23.33
N VAL A 32 -13.97 24.49 -23.88
CA VAL A 32 -12.54 24.64 -23.63
C VAL A 32 -12.35 25.74 -22.60
N GLU A 33 -11.70 25.41 -21.49
CA GLU A 33 -11.37 26.36 -20.44
C GLU A 33 -9.85 26.54 -20.37
N VAL A 34 -9.42 27.77 -20.31
CA VAL A 34 -8.00 28.12 -20.18
C VAL A 34 -7.77 28.75 -18.81
N TYR A 35 -6.79 28.19 -18.10
CA TYR A 35 -6.37 28.68 -16.78
C TYR A 35 -4.88 28.98 -16.79
N SER A 36 -4.50 30.06 -16.13
CA SER A 36 -3.10 30.38 -15.82
C SER A 36 -2.83 30.24 -14.33
N VAL A 37 -1.74 29.57 -14.01
CA VAL A 37 -1.24 29.45 -12.64
C VAL A 37 0.06 30.23 -12.55
N ASN A 38 0.13 31.19 -11.62
CA ASN A 38 1.38 31.89 -11.37
C ASN A 38 2.33 30.97 -10.58
N CYS A 39 3.49 30.70 -11.19
CA CYS A 39 4.52 29.86 -10.62
C CYS A 39 5.76 30.65 -10.18
N SER A 40 5.71 31.99 -10.15
CA SER A 40 6.88 32.86 -9.86
C SER A 40 7.48 32.64 -8.49
N ASP A 41 6.65 32.28 -7.53
CA ASP A 41 7.05 32.09 -6.13
C ASP A 41 7.39 30.63 -5.79
N LEU A 42 7.32 29.74 -6.78
CA LEU A 42 7.63 28.33 -6.59
C LEU A 42 9.12 28.08 -6.82
N PRO A 43 9.82 27.40 -5.90
CA PRO A 43 11.24 27.06 -6.07
C PRO A 43 11.46 26.04 -7.19
N SER A 44 12.72 25.86 -7.60
CA SER A 44 13.06 24.84 -8.57
C SER A 44 12.68 23.44 -8.07
N GLY A 45 11.97 22.67 -8.89
CA GLY A 45 11.53 21.33 -8.51
C GLY A 45 10.51 20.72 -9.47
N SER A 46 10.13 19.49 -9.19
CA SER A 46 9.05 18.78 -9.89
C SER A 46 7.71 19.08 -9.25
N TYR A 47 6.71 19.34 -10.08
CA TYR A 47 5.37 19.70 -9.64
C TYR A 47 4.33 18.84 -10.35
N LEU A 48 3.25 18.55 -9.64
CA LEU A 48 2.10 17.83 -10.17
C LEU A 48 0.91 18.79 -10.28
N LEU A 49 0.40 18.97 -11.48
CA LEU A 49 -0.83 19.72 -11.73
C LEU A 49 -1.99 18.72 -11.79
N LYS A 50 -2.92 18.86 -10.86
CA LYS A 50 -4.12 18.03 -10.78
C LYS A 50 -5.36 18.86 -11.13
N PHE A 51 -6.08 18.44 -12.15
CA PHE A 51 -7.39 18.98 -12.51
C PHE A 51 -8.49 18.05 -12.03
N ILE A 52 -9.45 18.60 -11.30
CA ILE A 52 -10.63 17.87 -10.89
C ILE A 52 -11.85 18.61 -11.44
N LEU A 53 -12.58 17.92 -12.31
CA LEU A 53 -13.89 18.35 -12.76
C LEU A 53 -14.95 17.59 -11.97
N SER A 54 -15.72 18.29 -11.17
CA SER A 54 -16.78 17.68 -10.36
C SER A 54 -18.16 18.23 -10.73
N ASP A 55 -19.15 17.35 -10.70
CA ASP A 55 -20.54 17.75 -10.77
C ASP A 55 -20.96 18.36 -9.43
N SER A 56 -21.73 19.47 -9.49
CA SER A 56 -22.26 20.11 -8.27
C SER A 56 -23.45 19.38 -7.66
N VAL A 57 -24.08 18.49 -8.43
CA VAL A 57 -25.25 17.72 -8.01
C VAL A 57 -24.83 16.33 -7.52
N ASP A 58 -23.86 15.70 -8.20
CA ASP A 58 -23.31 14.41 -7.79
C ASP A 58 -21.80 14.54 -7.55
N LEU A 59 -21.42 14.67 -6.28
CA LEU A 59 -20.04 14.83 -5.85
C LEU A 59 -19.17 13.58 -6.12
N ASN A 60 -19.78 12.43 -6.43
CA ASN A 60 -19.07 11.20 -6.80
C ASN A 60 -18.74 11.16 -8.30
N ASN A 61 -19.36 12.01 -9.10
CA ASN A 61 -19.10 12.10 -10.53
C ASN A 61 -17.95 13.10 -10.79
N ASN A 62 -16.72 12.61 -10.68
CA ASN A 62 -15.51 13.41 -10.84
C ASN A 62 -14.66 12.87 -11.99
N ALA A 63 -14.19 13.78 -12.85
CA ALA A 63 -13.12 13.49 -13.80
C ALA A 63 -11.80 14.12 -13.29
N VAL A 64 -10.75 13.32 -13.25
CA VAL A 64 -9.44 13.75 -12.76
C VAL A 64 -8.42 13.62 -13.89
N SER A 65 -7.62 14.66 -14.09
CA SER A 65 -6.46 14.65 -15.00
C SER A 65 -5.25 15.20 -14.27
N MET A 66 -4.09 14.57 -14.47
CA MET A 66 -2.84 14.96 -13.83
C MET A 66 -1.73 15.15 -14.85
N LYS A 67 -0.87 16.15 -14.63
CA LYS A 67 0.30 16.40 -15.46
C LYS A 67 1.48 16.81 -14.59
N LYS A 68 2.60 16.10 -14.74
CA LYS A 68 3.88 16.45 -14.12
C LYS A 68 4.61 17.49 -14.98
N PHE A 69 5.23 18.47 -14.34
CA PHE A 69 6.08 19.47 -14.96
C PHE A 69 7.21 19.88 -14.01
N TYR A 70 8.22 20.53 -14.56
CA TYR A 70 9.38 20.99 -13.81
C TYR A 70 9.46 22.53 -13.85
N ILE A 71 9.70 23.16 -12.70
CA ILE A 71 9.98 24.59 -12.59
C ILE A 71 11.48 24.76 -12.35
N TYR A 72 12.08 25.66 -13.11
CA TYR A 72 13.43 26.13 -12.86
C TYR A 72 13.37 27.59 -12.39
N ASN A 73 13.54 27.81 -11.08
CA ASN A 73 13.51 29.13 -10.46
C ASN A 73 14.61 29.22 -9.38
N PRO A 74 15.88 29.47 -9.79
CA PRO A 74 17.03 29.45 -8.88
C PRO A 74 17.03 30.62 -7.88
N GLN A 75 16.21 31.66 -8.12
CA GLN A 75 16.11 32.84 -7.23
C GLN A 75 15.25 32.54 -6.00
N VAL A 76 14.34 31.58 -6.08
CA VAL A 76 13.48 31.19 -4.98
C VAL A 76 14.11 30.00 -4.25
N LYS A 77 14.58 30.25 -3.03
CA LYS A 77 15.13 29.20 -2.19
C LYS A 77 13.99 28.32 -1.68
N PRO A 78 14.15 26.99 -1.68
CA PRO A 78 13.16 26.09 -1.10
C PRO A 78 13.01 26.41 0.38
N THR A 79 11.83 26.85 0.78
CA THR A 79 11.48 27.00 2.18
C THR A 79 11.42 25.58 2.76
N LYS A 80 12.26 25.28 3.75
CA LYS A 80 12.14 24.01 4.50
C LYS A 80 10.80 24.03 5.24
N VAL A 81 9.77 23.50 4.64
CA VAL A 81 8.49 23.30 5.31
C VAL A 81 8.54 21.93 5.95
N THR A 82 8.84 21.89 7.22
CA THR A 82 8.71 20.73 8.11
C THR A 82 7.24 20.36 8.38
N ALA A 83 6.30 21.01 7.71
CA ALA A 83 4.86 20.90 7.97
C ALA A 83 4.22 19.56 7.49
N ASP A 84 4.83 18.91 6.51
CA ASP A 84 4.14 17.82 5.80
C ASP A 84 4.05 16.49 6.55
N VAL A 85 5.17 16.09 7.16
CA VAL A 85 5.18 14.86 7.96
C VAL A 85 4.26 15.03 9.17
N THR A 86 4.22 16.22 9.76
CA THR A 86 3.36 16.53 10.89
C THR A 86 1.88 16.50 10.51
N THR A 87 1.50 16.98 9.32
CA THR A 87 0.11 16.92 8.86
C THR A 87 -0.32 15.49 8.54
N MET A 88 0.52 14.69 7.88
CA MET A 88 0.26 13.28 7.63
C MET A 88 0.24 12.44 8.92
N ILE A 89 1.10 12.75 9.88
CA ILE A 89 1.05 12.16 11.21
C ILE A 89 -0.30 12.44 11.86
N THR A 90 -0.81 13.66 11.73
CA THR A 90 -2.08 14.06 12.36
C THR A 90 -3.28 13.36 11.73
N ASP A 91 -3.28 13.16 10.42
CA ASP A 91 -4.43 12.62 9.71
C ASP A 91 -4.53 11.09 9.82
N GLU A 92 -3.44 10.34 9.63
CA GLU A 92 -3.49 8.89 9.58
C GLU A 92 -3.01 8.20 10.87
N TYR A 93 -1.91 8.68 11.42
CA TYR A 93 -1.25 8.07 12.59
C TYR A 93 -1.39 8.93 13.86
N GLY A 94 -2.06 10.09 13.75
CA GLY A 94 -2.12 11.07 14.84
C GLY A 94 -2.67 10.53 16.13
N SER A 95 -3.74 9.76 16.07
CA SER A 95 -4.42 9.17 17.24
C SER A 95 -3.85 7.81 17.69
N MET A 96 -2.92 7.21 16.92
CA MET A 96 -2.39 5.88 17.24
C MET A 96 -1.42 5.93 18.42
N THR A 97 -1.56 4.95 19.30
CA THR A 97 -0.62 4.68 20.39
C THR A 97 0.66 4.00 19.89
N GLU A 98 1.65 3.84 20.77
CA GLU A 98 2.89 3.17 20.40
C GLU A 98 2.64 1.68 20.09
N GLU A 99 1.78 1.02 20.86
CA GLU A 99 1.40 -0.37 20.67
C GLU A 99 0.67 -0.58 19.32
N GLU A 100 -0.17 0.37 18.94
CA GLU A 100 -0.89 0.31 17.65
C GLU A 100 0.05 0.47 16.45
N ILE A 101 1.04 1.37 16.54
CA ILE A 101 2.06 1.55 15.50
C ILE A 101 2.97 0.32 15.42
N ASP A 102 3.42 -0.22 16.55
CA ASP A 102 4.24 -1.43 16.58
C ASP A 102 3.47 -2.63 16.00
N ARG A 103 2.19 -2.75 16.33
CA ARG A 103 1.33 -3.78 15.74
C ARG A 103 1.15 -3.59 14.23
N GLU A 104 0.98 -2.36 13.75
CA GLU A 104 0.91 -2.10 12.31
C GLU A 104 2.23 -2.49 11.62
N PHE A 105 3.38 -2.14 12.21
CA PHE A 105 4.68 -2.54 11.68
C PHE A 105 4.84 -4.07 11.62
N GLU A 106 4.42 -4.80 12.65
CA GLU A 106 4.45 -6.27 12.64
C GLU A 106 3.65 -6.86 11.46
N THR A 107 2.51 -6.25 11.08
CA THR A 107 1.72 -6.73 9.94
C THR A 107 2.40 -6.51 8.59
N VAL A 108 3.30 -5.51 8.47
CA VAL A 108 4.02 -5.17 7.23
C VAL A 108 5.45 -5.70 7.19
N LYS A 109 5.90 -6.32 8.27
CA LYS A 109 7.25 -6.85 8.44
C LYS A 109 7.67 -7.86 7.36
N TYR A 110 6.70 -8.57 6.78
CA TYR A 110 6.95 -9.52 5.70
C TYR A 110 7.46 -8.86 4.42
N ILE A 111 7.04 -7.64 4.13
CA ILE A 111 7.46 -6.87 2.96
C ILE A 111 8.54 -5.85 3.27
N ALA A 112 8.97 -5.76 4.53
CA ALA A 112 10.02 -4.85 4.97
C ALA A 112 11.41 -5.42 4.65
N LEU A 113 12.29 -4.56 4.12
CA LEU A 113 13.70 -4.90 3.92
C LEU A 113 14.41 -5.11 5.26
N ALA A 114 15.51 -5.88 5.27
CA ALA A 114 16.29 -6.08 6.48
C ALA A 114 16.72 -4.75 7.14
N LYS A 115 17.22 -3.80 6.33
CA LYS A 115 17.58 -2.45 6.78
C LYS A 115 16.41 -1.71 7.44
N GLU A 116 15.19 -1.82 6.90
CA GLU A 116 14.01 -1.17 7.46
C GLU A 116 13.60 -1.79 8.81
N LYS A 117 13.76 -3.11 8.95
CA LYS A 117 13.53 -3.81 10.24
C LYS A 117 14.51 -3.35 11.31
N ASP A 118 15.80 -3.23 10.94
CA ASP A 118 16.85 -2.76 11.84
C ASP A 118 16.63 -1.30 12.24
N GLU A 119 16.27 -0.45 11.26
CA GLU A 119 15.95 0.96 11.49
C GLU A 119 14.76 1.11 12.45
N TYR A 120 13.65 0.41 12.18
CA TYR A 120 12.47 0.47 13.03
C TYR A 120 12.77 0.03 14.47
N SER A 121 13.54 -1.03 14.65
CA SER A 121 13.92 -1.54 15.98
C SER A 121 14.76 -0.55 16.79
N GLY A 122 15.48 0.35 16.13
CA GLY A 122 16.28 1.41 16.74
C GLY A 122 15.50 2.64 17.18
N LEU A 123 14.24 2.81 16.73
CA LEU A 123 13.43 3.98 17.03
C LEU A 123 12.96 3.98 18.48
N LYS A 124 13.12 5.12 19.17
CA LYS A 124 12.82 5.26 20.61
C LYS A 124 11.58 6.11 20.90
N THR A 125 11.05 6.82 19.94
CA THR A 125 9.93 7.73 20.16
C THR A 125 8.77 7.38 19.23
N LEU A 126 7.55 7.58 19.73
CA LEU A 126 6.32 7.39 18.97
C LEU A 126 6.32 8.20 17.66
N GLU A 127 6.79 9.45 17.71
CA GLU A 127 6.83 10.31 16.53
C GLU A 127 7.82 9.80 15.46
N ALA A 128 8.96 9.23 15.87
CA ALA A 128 9.89 8.61 14.94
C ALA A 128 9.29 7.35 14.29
N LYS A 129 8.57 6.52 15.05
CA LYS A 129 7.86 5.33 14.54
C LYS A 129 6.75 5.73 13.55
N LYS A 130 5.96 6.76 13.86
CA LYS A 130 4.94 7.31 12.96
C LYS A 130 5.56 7.80 11.66
N THR A 131 6.62 8.60 11.75
CA THR A 131 7.38 9.11 10.60
C THR A 131 7.93 7.98 9.74
N PHE A 132 8.47 6.94 10.38
CA PHE A 132 8.94 5.77 9.67
C PHE A 132 7.83 5.09 8.87
N MET A 133 6.65 4.86 9.47
CA MET A 133 5.53 4.22 8.79
C MET A 133 5.02 5.02 7.58
N ILE A 134 4.99 6.35 7.68
CA ILE A 134 4.65 7.22 6.54
C ILE A 134 5.66 7.03 5.41
N ASN A 135 6.96 7.09 5.73
CA ASN A 135 8.02 6.93 4.73
C ASN A 135 8.06 5.51 4.16
N PHE A 136 7.79 4.48 4.98
CA PHE A 136 7.70 3.08 4.56
C PHE A 136 6.69 2.89 3.42
N TRP A 137 5.50 3.47 3.55
CA TRP A 137 4.47 3.40 2.51
C TRP A 137 4.78 4.30 1.33
N ARG A 138 5.30 5.51 1.58
CA ARG A 138 5.68 6.45 0.53
C ARG A 138 6.75 5.86 -0.40
N ASN A 139 7.75 5.16 0.14
CA ASN A 139 8.80 4.53 -0.65
C ASN A 139 8.30 3.38 -1.55
N ARG A 140 7.12 2.84 -1.26
CA ARG A 140 6.46 1.77 -2.03
C ARG A 140 5.38 2.27 -2.96
N ASP A 141 5.12 3.56 -2.93
CA ASP A 141 4.15 4.18 -3.82
C ASP A 141 4.78 4.35 -5.20
N LEU A 142 4.29 3.58 -6.16
CA LEU A 142 4.70 3.67 -7.57
C LEU A 142 3.90 4.74 -8.32
N ASP A 143 2.75 5.14 -7.79
CA ASP A 143 1.93 6.22 -8.30
C ASP A 143 2.23 7.51 -7.54
N GLU A 144 2.62 8.54 -8.26
CA GLU A 144 2.91 9.85 -7.68
C GLU A 144 1.63 10.63 -7.29
N ASP A 145 0.48 9.96 -7.11
CA ASP A 145 -0.73 10.59 -6.57
C ASP A 145 -0.60 10.77 -5.05
N PRO A 146 -0.41 12.00 -4.55
CA PRO A 146 -0.24 12.23 -3.12
C PRO A 146 -1.50 11.91 -2.28
N THR A 147 -2.63 11.64 -2.92
CA THR A 147 -3.91 11.41 -2.23
C THR A 147 -4.22 9.94 -1.99
N GLN A 148 -3.58 9.03 -2.71
CA GLN A 148 -3.80 7.59 -2.60
C GLN A 148 -2.50 6.83 -2.79
N ASN A 149 -2.18 5.96 -1.86
CA ASN A 149 -1.11 4.99 -2.02
C ASN A 149 -1.74 3.64 -2.40
N ILE A 150 -1.80 3.36 -3.71
CA ILE A 150 -2.43 2.15 -4.27
C ILE A 150 -1.77 0.88 -3.73
N TYR A 151 -0.45 0.90 -3.53
CA TYR A 151 0.26 -0.24 -2.96
C TYR A 151 -0.19 -0.52 -1.52
N LYS A 152 -0.28 0.51 -0.68
CA LYS A 152 -0.76 0.43 0.69
C LYS A 152 -2.21 -0.08 0.77
N ASP A 153 -3.08 0.48 -0.06
CA ASP A 153 -4.49 0.11 -0.10
C ASP A 153 -4.67 -1.35 -0.49
N ARG A 154 -3.93 -1.82 -1.50
CA ARG A 154 -3.90 -3.23 -1.90
C ARG A 154 -3.39 -4.12 -0.77
N TYR A 155 -2.30 -3.72 -0.10
CA TYR A 155 -1.76 -4.48 1.02
C TYR A 155 -2.75 -4.57 2.18
N LYS A 156 -3.37 -3.45 2.56
CA LYS A 156 -4.41 -3.41 3.61
C LYS A 156 -5.65 -4.24 3.24
N LYS A 157 -6.03 -4.27 1.96
CA LYS A 157 -7.09 -5.16 1.46
C LYS A 157 -6.69 -6.63 1.63
N ASN A 158 -5.47 -7.00 1.25
CA ASN A 158 -4.95 -8.35 1.43
C ASN A 158 -4.86 -8.73 2.91
N LEU A 159 -4.45 -7.81 3.78
CA LEU A 159 -4.39 -8.03 5.23
C LEU A 159 -5.78 -8.33 5.81
N ARG A 160 -6.80 -7.59 5.39
CA ARG A 160 -8.19 -7.90 5.78
C ARG A 160 -8.62 -9.27 5.29
N TYR A 161 -8.33 -9.58 4.03
CA TYR A 161 -8.66 -10.88 3.43
C TYR A 161 -8.02 -12.05 4.19
N VAL A 162 -6.72 -12.01 4.48
CA VAL A 162 -6.04 -13.09 5.19
C VAL A 162 -6.54 -13.25 6.62
N ASN A 163 -6.89 -12.14 7.29
CA ASN A 163 -7.48 -12.21 8.63
C ASN A 163 -8.88 -12.82 8.67
N GLN A 164 -9.64 -12.67 7.59
CA GLN A 164 -10.96 -13.27 7.45
C GLN A 164 -10.90 -14.76 7.08
N ASN A 165 -9.96 -15.13 6.17
CA ASN A 165 -9.97 -16.45 5.53
C ASN A 165 -8.95 -17.45 6.11
N TYR A 166 -7.87 -16.97 6.74
CA TYR A 166 -6.78 -17.83 7.23
C TYR A 166 -6.56 -17.77 8.73
N ARG A 167 -7.48 -17.14 9.45
CA ARG A 167 -7.46 -17.16 10.92
C ARG A 167 -7.68 -18.57 11.44
N THR A 168 -6.92 -18.99 12.47
CA THR A 168 -7.06 -20.29 13.13
C THR A 168 -7.07 -20.11 14.66
N GLY A 169 -8.12 -20.58 15.32
CA GLY A 169 -8.23 -20.44 16.78
C GLY A 169 -8.00 -18.99 17.21
N GLN A 170 -6.95 -18.77 18.03
CA GLN A 170 -6.55 -17.43 18.50
C GLN A 170 -5.49 -16.76 17.61
N LYS A 171 -4.96 -17.46 16.59
CA LYS A 171 -3.92 -16.95 15.70
C LYS A 171 -4.55 -16.12 14.59
N GLU A 172 -4.19 -14.85 14.52
CA GLU A 172 -4.63 -13.95 13.46
C GLU A 172 -4.17 -14.46 12.09
N GLY A 173 -4.98 -14.24 11.04
CA GLY A 173 -4.70 -14.79 9.71
C GLY A 173 -3.35 -14.40 9.14
N TRP A 174 -2.92 -13.16 9.36
CA TRP A 174 -1.61 -12.67 8.91
C TRP A 174 -0.42 -13.37 9.58
N LYS A 175 -0.62 -14.00 10.76
CA LYS A 175 0.40 -14.77 11.50
C LYS A 175 0.49 -16.23 11.05
N THR A 176 -0.45 -16.70 10.24
CA THR A 176 -0.41 -18.06 9.68
C THR A 176 0.52 -18.12 8.47
N ASP A 177 1.01 -19.30 8.11
CA ASP A 177 1.88 -19.45 6.94
C ASP A 177 1.14 -19.11 5.65
N ARG A 178 -0.16 -19.50 5.51
CA ARG A 178 -0.98 -19.10 4.37
C ARG A 178 -1.14 -17.59 4.28
N GLY A 179 -1.40 -16.93 5.41
CA GLY A 179 -1.50 -15.46 5.47
C GLY A 179 -0.20 -14.78 5.11
N ARG A 180 0.93 -15.27 5.63
CA ARG A 180 2.27 -14.76 5.31
C ARG A 180 2.57 -14.85 3.81
N VAL A 181 2.40 -16.02 3.22
CA VAL A 181 2.64 -16.25 1.79
C VAL A 181 1.74 -15.36 0.93
N TYR A 182 0.45 -15.26 1.30
CA TYR A 182 -0.48 -14.37 0.58
C TYR A 182 -0.09 -12.89 0.68
N LEU A 183 0.39 -12.41 1.84
CA LEU A 183 0.83 -11.02 2.00
C LEU A 183 2.12 -10.71 1.25
N MET A 184 3.03 -11.70 1.15
CA MET A 184 4.31 -11.53 0.44
C MET A 184 4.16 -11.61 -1.08
N TYR A 185 3.42 -12.60 -1.58
CA TYR A 185 3.37 -12.92 -3.01
C TYR A 185 2.03 -12.59 -3.67
N GLY A 186 1.03 -12.19 -2.89
CA GLY A 186 -0.31 -11.90 -3.38
C GLY A 186 -1.21 -13.12 -3.43
N GLN A 187 -2.33 -12.98 -4.14
CA GLN A 187 -3.26 -14.07 -4.38
C GLN A 187 -2.61 -15.12 -5.29
N PRO A 188 -2.66 -16.41 -4.95
CA PRO A 188 -2.22 -17.47 -5.85
C PRO A 188 -3.11 -17.53 -7.10
N ASP A 189 -2.52 -17.92 -8.23
CA ASP A 189 -3.23 -18.09 -9.49
C ASP A 189 -4.19 -19.29 -9.42
N GLU A 190 -3.76 -20.36 -8.71
CA GLU A 190 -4.57 -21.58 -8.51
C GLU A 190 -4.33 -22.16 -7.11
N ILE A 191 -5.38 -22.74 -6.53
CA ILE A 191 -5.30 -23.46 -5.25
C ILE A 191 -5.91 -24.87 -5.44
N GLU A 192 -5.08 -25.88 -5.30
CA GLU A 192 -5.50 -27.27 -5.21
C GLU A 192 -5.72 -27.63 -3.74
N ARG A 193 -6.91 -28.16 -3.42
CA ARG A 193 -7.30 -28.46 -2.03
C ARG A 193 -7.62 -29.93 -1.86
N HIS A 194 -7.01 -30.51 -0.83
CA HIS A 194 -7.23 -31.90 -0.39
C HIS A 194 -7.70 -31.90 1.07
N PRO A 195 -9.00 -31.64 1.31
CA PRO A 195 -9.49 -31.43 2.67
C PRO A 195 -9.60 -32.71 3.50
N ASN A 196 -9.91 -33.85 2.87
CA ASN A 196 -10.11 -35.13 3.54
C ASN A 196 -9.84 -36.27 2.57
N GLU A 197 -8.65 -36.81 2.59
CA GLU A 197 -8.34 -38.10 1.93
C GLU A 197 -8.24 -39.20 2.99
N MET A 198 -8.58 -40.42 2.62
CA MET A 198 -8.79 -41.54 3.55
C MET A 198 -7.56 -41.86 4.42
N ASP A 199 -6.35 -41.56 3.92
CA ASP A 199 -5.06 -41.84 4.56
C ASP A 199 -4.12 -40.65 4.64
N SER A 200 -4.60 -39.41 4.45
CA SER A 200 -3.76 -38.22 4.49
C SER A 200 -4.37 -37.08 5.29
N LYS A 201 -3.50 -36.31 5.94
CA LYS A 201 -3.88 -35.05 6.56
C LYS A 201 -4.31 -34.04 5.51
N PRO A 202 -5.21 -33.09 5.85
CA PRO A 202 -5.61 -32.03 4.93
C PRO A 202 -4.40 -31.22 4.44
N TYR A 203 -4.35 -30.94 3.15
CA TYR A 203 -3.29 -30.10 2.56
C TYR A 203 -3.81 -29.25 1.41
N GLU A 204 -3.07 -28.19 1.10
CA GLU A 204 -3.29 -27.30 -0.03
C GLU A 204 -2.00 -27.09 -0.79
N ILE A 205 -2.09 -27.02 -2.14
CA ILE A 205 -1.00 -26.61 -3.01
C ILE A 205 -1.40 -25.33 -3.70
N TRP A 206 -0.61 -24.29 -3.52
CA TRP A 206 -0.82 -22.99 -4.13
C TRP A 206 0.16 -22.81 -5.29
N TYR A 207 -0.35 -22.38 -6.44
CA TYR A 207 0.42 -22.16 -7.66
C TYR A 207 0.50 -20.68 -7.97
N TYR A 208 1.72 -20.21 -8.27
CA TYR A 208 2.03 -18.84 -8.69
C TYR A 208 2.78 -18.91 -10.02
N HIS A 209 2.07 -18.72 -11.16
CA HIS A 209 2.64 -18.90 -12.49
C HIS A 209 3.71 -17.87 -12.85
N ASN A 210 3.61 -16.67 -12.31
CA ASN A 210 4.53 -15.56 -12.60
C ASN A 210 5.67 -15.42 -11.59
N LEU A 211 5.74 -16.26 -10.57
CA LEU A 211 6.78 -16.22 -9.55
C LEU A 211 7.90 -17.18 -9.95
N GLU A 212 9.09 -16.64 -10.29
CA GLU A 212 10.28 -17.39 -10.77
C GLU A 212 9.98 -18.39 -11.93
N GLY A 213 9.04 -18.06 -12.80
CA GLY A 213 8.66 -18.96 -13.92
C GLY A 213 7.72 -20.09 -13.55
N GLY A 214 7.11 -20.01 -12.39
CA GLY A 214 6.16 -20.97 -11.83
C GLY A 214 6.64 -21.53 -10.49
N SER A 215 5.98 -21.14 -9.41
CA SER A 215 6.31 -21.61 -8.05
C SER A 215 5.13 -22.27 -7.39
N GLN A 216 5.41 -23.27 -6.57
CA GLN A 216 4.43 -24.00 -5.76
C GLN A 216 4.73 -23.80 -4.27
N PHE A 217 3.67 -23.75 -3.49
CA PHE A 217 3.73 -23.69 -2.02
C PHE A 217 2.79 -24.75 -1.48
N VAL A 218 3.30 -25.68 -0.68
CA VAL A 218 2.54 -26.79 -0.11
C VAL A 218 2.31 -26.54 1.38
N PHE A 219 1.05 -26.52 1.77
CA PHE A 219 0.63 -26.32 3.15
C PHE A 219 -0.08 -27.58 3.68
N VAL A 220 0.31 -28.06 4.86
CA VAL A 220 -0.28 -29.23 5.51
C VAL A 220 -0.89 -28.82 6.85
N ASP A 221 -2.14 -29.19 7.07
CA ASP A 221 -2.79 -29.10 8.39
C ASP A 221 -2.45 -30.33 9.25
N ARG A 222 -1.32 -30.26 9.94
CA ARG A 222 -0.83 -31.39 10.76
C ARG A 222 -1.74 -31.74 11.93
N SER A 223 -2.48 -30.75 12.42
CA SER A 223 -3.34 -30.90 13.60
C SER A 223 -4.78 -31.22 13.25
N SER A 224 -5.17 -31.10 11.98
CA SER A 224 -6.55 -31.12 11.50
C SER A 224 -7.46 -30.09 12.20
N MET A 225 -6.85 -28.98 12.66
CA MET A 225 -7.54 -27.86 13.32
C MET A 225 -7.59 -26.59 12.45
N GLY A 226 -7.23 -26.70 11.16
CA GLY A 226 -7.22 -25.58 10.22
C GLY A 226 -5.93 -24.74 10.20
N ASP A 227 -4.90 -25.10 11.01
CA ASP A 227 -3.59 -24.44 10.98
C ASP A 227 -2.66 -25.09 9.94
N TYR A 228 -2.75 -24.62 8.72
CA TYR A 228 -1.97 -25.07 7.59
C TYR A 228 -0.56 -24.49 7.64
N ILE A 229 0.44 -25.34 7.82
CA ILE A 229 1.86 -24.97 7.92
C ILE A 229 2.52 -25.17 6.56
N LEU A 230 3.32 -24.21 6.10
CA LEU A 230 4.14 -24.35 4.91
C LEU A 230 5.21 -25.43 5.12
N VAL A 231 5.17 -26.47 4.31
CA VAL A 231 6.09 -27.61 4.43
C VAL A 231 7.05 -27.72 3.25
N HIS A 232 6.66 -27.20 2.08
CA HIS A 232 7.49 -27.20 0.88
C HIS A 232 7.17 -26.01 -0.02
N SER A 233 8.19 -25.52 -0.71
CA SER A 233 8.04 -24.62 -1.85
C SER A 233 9.13 -24.89 -2.88
N THR A 234 8.82 -24.63 -4.15
CA THR A 234 9.80 -24.56 -5.23
C THR A 234 10.45 -23.19 -5.34
N TYR A 235 9.91 -22.18 -4.64
CA TYR A 235 10.49 -20.83 -4.60
C TYR A 235 11.77 -20.81 -3.75
N ARG A 236 12.88 -20.25 -4.30
CA ARG A 236 14.22 -20.39 -3.72
C ARG A 236 14.41 -19.82 -2.31
N ASN A 237 13.59 -18.83 -1.93
CA ASN A 237 13.72 -18.14 -0.63
C ASN A 237 12.79 -18.71 0.45
N GLU A 238 12.16 -19.84 0.18
CA GLU A 238 11.25 -20.52 1.09
C GLU A 238 11.75 -21.91 1.45
N ILE A 239 11.07 -22.56 2.40
CA ILE A 239 11.41 -23.91 2.80
C ILE A 239 11.25 -24.88 1.62
N SER A 240 12.26 -25.71 1.34
CA SER A 240 12.22 -26.71 0.29
C SER A 240 12.44 -28.10 0.89
N ASP A 241 11.38 -28.87 0.99
CA ASP A 241 11.41 -30.29 1.40
C ASP A 241 10.74 -31.13 0.34
N THR A 242 11.52 -31.76 -0.53
CA THR A 242 11.00 -32.58 -1.65
C THR A 242 10.29 -33.85 -1.19
N ASN A 243 10.45 -34.24 0.09
CA ASN A 243 9.79 -35.42 0.68
C ASN A 243 8.63 -35.03 1.60
N TRP A 244 8.00 -33.87 1.35
CA TRP A 244 6.92 -33.32 2.17
C TRP A 244 5.71 -34.30 2.30
N GLU A 245 5.48 -35.18 1.34
CA GLU A 245 4.38 -36.15 1.35
C GLU A 245 4.39 -37.08 2.58
N ARG A 246 5.58 -37.31 3.20
CA ARG A 246 5.68 -38.06 4.46
C ARG A 246 4.96 -37.39 5.63
N LEU A 247 4.71 -36.10 5.53
CA LEU A 247 4.04 -35.29 6.56
C LEU A 247 2.51 -35.39 6.48
N LEU A 248 2.00 -36.02 5.42
CA LEU A 248 0.56 -36.28 5.24
C LEU A 248 0.05 -37.45 6.08
N LYS A 249 0.96 -38.30 6.55
CA LYS A 249 0.64 -39.47 7.36
C LYS A 249 0.51 -39.17 8.84
#